data_452b204cae9a58d6d1a359d9cbd55e9c
#
_entry.id   452b204cae9a58d6d1a359d9cbd55e9c
#
_cell.length_a   1.000
_cell.length_b   1.000
_cell.length_c   1.000
_cell.angle_alpha   90.00
_cell.angle_beta   90.00
_cell.angle_gamma   90.00
#
_symmetry.space_group_name_H-M   'P 1'
#
loop_
_entity.id
_entity.type
_entity.pdbx_description
1 polymer ?
#
loop_
_entity_poly.entity_id
_entity_poly.type
_entity_poly.pdbx_seq_one_letter_code
_entity_poly.pdbx_strand_id
1 'polypeptide(L)'
;MKDLERSIEAALQDFGVPGLGVAVIAEQNLVLSRGFGVRALGLPDRVDENTRFAIGSVSKSFTATAIAMLVDEGKLGWDSRVTDHLGSFELFDPYVTRELTVRDLLVHRSGLERGDMMWYKSGYDRDEVLERVRHLQPSWGFRTTFGYQNVMYTAAGEVIRAVSGASWDAFVTSRLLLPLGMKRSSAHITLLDRSDNLAASHAEIAGSVCSVPPEEGTNSNAAGSIYSSAQDMVQWLRLHLSDGCIGDHRLLTSGSMAALHTPQMLIACAPPWTNLFPGASFLSYAMGWFVYSYRGHTVITHGGNIDGMSAAACIVPDLGFGVVALTNLDGSALAQAVIYHALDAALRGSSSVWFNEFLESERVTKKRMAFARAEHERERIQGTTPSRPLSAFAGTYADAFYGTAAVTYSEQGLHLDFIGWTGPLEHYHLDVFSLDPDKAILKKYEPVVRFGLDDYGKPATLTMRLLGGVRMELARKPDEPIGVALSLEEMQRLTGVYTAGAPRTRVRIEVLDGTLKATLPGSLTGAQAEYAVVTLIPTSPAELSIKGTGLTLEVQTERATLRIPHQQPIVLEREA
;
A
#
# COMPACT_ATOMS: atom_id res chain seq x y z
N MET A 1 32.13 -18.05 9.99
CA MET A 1 32.21 -16.67 9.41
C MET A 1 32.95 -16.64 8.07
N LYS A 2 34.21 -17.08 7.94
CA LYS A 2 34.93 -17.10 6.63
C LYS A 2 34.23 -17.90 5.54
N ASP A 3 33.49 -18.95 5.90
CA ASP A 3 32.69 -19.71 4.96
C ASP A 3 31.46 -18.91 4.49
N LEU A 4 30.76 -18.24 5.40
CA LEU A 4 29.66 -17.34 5.07
C LEU A 4 30.11 -16.23 4.13
N GLU A 5 31.25 -15.57 4.40
CA GLU A 5 31.77 -14.50 3.55
C GLU A 5 32.05 -14.97 2.12
N ARG A 6 32.71 -16.11 1.94
CA ARG A 6 32.96 -16.71 0.62
C ARG A 6 31.67 -17.10 -0.10
N SER A 7 30.70 -17.64 0.63
CA SER A 7 29.40 -18.01 0.07
C SER A 7 28.62 -16.78 -0.38
N ILE A 8 28.67 -15.66 0.37
CA ILE A 8 28.04 -14.39 -0.03
C ILE A 8 28.66 -13.84 -1.30
N GLU A 9 30.01 -13.83 -1.41
CA GLU A 9 30.71 -13.32 -2.60
C GLU A 9 30.31 -14.05 -3.88
N ALA A 10 30.15 -15.38 -3.82
CA ALA A 10 29.62 -16.18 -4.94
C ALA A 10 28.13 -15.90 -5.19
N ALA A 11 27.31 -15.86 -4.14
CA ALA A 11 25.87 -15.70 -4.24
C ALA A 11 25.43 -14.34 -4.81
N LEU A 12 26.21 -13.27 -4.61
CA LEU A 12 25.92 -11.96 -5.23
C LEU A 12 25.75 -12.06 -6.76
N GLN A 13 26.61 -12.84 -7.43
CA GLN A 13 26.55 -13.05 -8.87
C GLN A 13 25.36 -13.94 -9.25
N ASP A 14 25.15 -15.04 -8.52
CA ASP A 14 24.09 -16.01 -8.80
C ASP A 14 22.68 -15.40 -8.67
N PHE A 15 22.49 -14.52 -7.67
CA PHE A 15 21.23 -13.80 -7.43
C PHE A 15 21.12 -12.48 -8.23
N GLY A 16 22.21 -12.04 -8.90
CA GLY A 16 22.25 -10.78 -9.62
C GLY A 16 22.15 -9.54 -8.71
N VAL A 17 22.53 -9.66 -7.44
CA VAL A 17 22.44 -8.58 -6.44
C VAL A 17 23.68 -7.69 -6.54
N PRO A 18 23.53 -6.36 -6.79
CA PRO A 18 24.71 -5.48 -6.90
C PRO A 18 25.50 -5.34 -5.60
N GLY A 19 24.81 -5.26 -4.45
CA GLY A 19 25.46 -5.08 -3.17
C GLY A 19 24.67 -5.59 -1.98
N LEU A 20 25.39 -5.94 -0.91
CA LEU A 20 24.82 -6.48 0.33
C LEU A 20 25.62 -6.00 1.54
N GLY A 21 24.91 -5.57 2.60
CA GLY A 21 25.43 -5.36 3.94
C GLY A 21 24.99 -6.48 4.88
N VAL A 22 25.89 -7.04 5.69
CA VAL A 22 25.57 -8.10 6.65
C VAL A 22 26.19 -7.82 7.99
N ALA A 23 25.47 -8.14 9.09
CA ALA A 23 26.04 -8.23 10.41
C ALA A 23 25.53 -9.47 11.14
N VAL A 24 26.39 -10.09 11.94
CA VAL A 24 26.09 -11.28 12.73
C VAL A 24 26.56 -11.09 14.16
N ILE A 25 25.68 -11.39 15.10
CA ILE A 25 25.94 -11.46 16.54
C ILE A 25 25.89 -12.95 16.93
N ALA A 26 26.86 -13.42 17.67
CA ALA A 26 26.86 -14.74 18.28
C ALA A 26 27.27 -14.63 19.76
N GLU A 27 26.53 -15.29 20.65
CA GLU A 27 26.75 -15.19 22.10
C GLU A 27 26.82 -13.71 22.56
N GLN A 28 25.93 -12.88 21.97
CA GLN A 28 25.85 -11.41 22.16
C GLN A 28 27.06 -10.59 21.66
N ASN A 29 28.10 -11.24 21.12
CA ASN A 29 29.26 -10.56 20.55
C ASN A 29 29.08 -10.33 19.03
N LEU A 30 29.51 -9.16 18.56
CA LEU A 30 29.59 -8.90 17.12
C LEU A 30 30.72 -9.74 16.51
N VAL A 31 30.36 -10.68 15.62
CA VAL A 31 31.31 -11.59 14.98
C VAL A 31 31.55 -11.27 13.51
N LEU A 32 30.64 -10.54 12.89
CA LEU A 32 30.76 -10.04 11.52
C LEU A 32 29.96 -8.73 11.37
N SER A 33 30.57 -7.71 10.75
CA SER A 33 29.87 -6.55 10.17
C SER A 33 30.64 -6.13 8.93
N ARG A 34 30.04 -6.32 7.74
CA ARG A 34 30.75 -6.13 6.47
C ARG A 34 29.80 -5.83 5.31
N GLY A 35 30.31 -5.08 4.33
CA GLY A 35 29.68 -4.89 3.03
C GLY A 35 30.31 -5.72 1.93
N PHE A 36 29.52 -6.05 0.90
CA PHE A 36 29.90 -6.82 -0.29
C PHE A 36 29.32 -6.15 -1.52
N GLY A 37 30.00 -6.29 -2.67
CA GLY A 37 29.53 -5.75 -3.94
C GLY A 37 29.64 -4.22 -4.03
N VAL A 38 28.72 -3.58 -4.77
CA VAL A 38 28.73 -2.15 -5.10
C VAL A 38 27.45 -1.45 -4.66
N ARG A 39 27.55 -0.16 -4.32
CA ARG A 39 26.40 0.68 -3.95
C ARG A 39 25.46 0.92 -5.13
N ALA A 40 26.01 1.03 -6.33
CA ALA A 40 25.23 1.22 -7.55
C ALA A 40 25.86 0.41 -8.69
N LEU A 41 25.03 -0.25 -9.47
CA LEU A 41 25.47 -1.02 -10.63
C LEU A 41 26.16 -0.09 -11.65
N GLY A 42 27.33 -0.51 -12.13
CA GLY A 42 28.14 0.28 -13.08
C GLY A 42 29.00 1.37 -12.44
N LEU A 43 28.93 1.57 -11.13
CA LEU A 43 29.78 2.51 -10.39
C LEU A 43 30.79 1.76 -9.49
N PRO A 44 31.98 2.34 -9.21
CA PRO A 44 33.03 1.66 -8.46
C PRO A 44 32.83 1.66 -6.94
N ASP A 45 31.92 2.48 -6.43
CA ASP A 45 31.72 2.66 -5.00
C ASP A 45 31.25 1.36 -4.33
N ARG A 46 32.05 0.88 -3.37
CA ARG A 46 31.79 -0.38 -2.66
C ARG A 46 30.77 -0.19 -1.54
N VAL A 47 30.04 -1.26 -1.28
CA VAL A 47 29.27 -1.39 -0.05
C VAL A 47 30.23 -1.69 1.10
N ASP A 48 30.05 -1.01 2.22
CA ASP A 48 30.71 -1.27 3.51
C ASP A 48 29.66 -1.50 4.62
N GLU A 49 30.10 -1.71 5.86
CA GLU A 49 29.23 -1.95 7.01
C GLU A 49 28.35 -0.76 7.39
N ASN A 50 28.72 0.46 6.94
CA ASN A 50 28.02 1.71 7.19
C ASN A 50 27.13 2.15 6.01
N THR A 51 27.16 1.44 4.89
CA THR A 51 26.29 1.73 3.75
C THR A 51 24.82 1.58 4.13
N ARG A 52 24.02 2.59 3.81
CA ARG A 52 22.60 2.64 4.16
C ARG A 52 21.75 2.00 3.09
N PHE A 53 20.78 1.20 3.54
CA PHE A 53 19.76 0.55 2.73
C PHE A 53 18.38 0.82 3.34
N ALA A 54 17.34 0.85 2.51
CA ALA A 54 15.98 0.75 3.03
C ALA A 54 15.75 -0.64 3.61
N ILE A 55 15.24 -0.71 4.84
CA ILE A 55 14.97 -1.98 5.50
C ILE A 55 13.53 -2.48 5.30
N GLY A 56 12.72 -1.71 4.57
CA GLY A 56 11.34 -2.10 4.26
C GLY A 56 10.55 -2.48 5.51
N SER A 57 9.80 -3.56 5.45
CA SER A 57 8.91 -3.98 6.53
C SER A 57 9.60 -4.40 7.84
N VAL A 58 10.94 -4.50 7.90
CA VAL A 58 11.65 -4.60 9.19
C VAL A 58 11.35 -3.37 10.07
N SER A 59 10.99 -2.22 9.46
CA SER A 59 10.52 -1.01 10.16
C SER A 59 9.32 -1.24 11.07
N LYS A 60 8.50 -2.27 10.80
CA LYS A 60 7.33 -2.62 11.63
C LYS A 60 7.72 -2.97 13.06
N SER A 61 8.89 -3.59 13.25
CA SER A 61 9.41 -3.89 14.57
C SER A 61 9.72 -2.61 15.36
N PHE A 62 10.21 -1.55 14.70
CA PHE A 62 10.43 -0.24 15.31
C PHE A 62 9.12 0.43 15.70
N THR A 63 8.09 0.34 14.85
CA THR A 63 6.76 0.87 15.15
C THR A 63 6.14 0.16 16.36
N ALA A 64 6.22 -1.17 16.41
CA ALA A 64 5.73 -1.95 17.55
C ALA A 64 6.51 -1.62 18.84
N THR A 65 7.82 -1.42 18.74
CA THR A 65 8.66 -0.99 19.87
C THR A 65 8.32 0.43 20.33
N ALA A 66 8.01 1.36 19.41
CA ALA A 66 7.55 2.70 19.76
C ALA A 66 6.20 2.67 20.53
N ILE A 67 5.27 1.81 20.11
CA ILE A 67 4.02 1.56 20.86
C ILE A 67 4.35 0.97 22.24
N ALA A 68 5.26 -0.01 22.32
CA ALA A 68 5.68 -0.62 23.59
C ALA A 68 6.23 0.42 24.58
N MET A 69 7.00 1.40 24.12
CA MET A 69 7.49 2.51 24.97
C MET A 69 6.34 3.34 25.55
N LEU A 70 5.32 3.64 24.74
CA LEU A 70 4.15 4.39 25.23
C LEU A 70 3.31 3.56 26.22
N VAL A 71 3.28 2.23 26.06
CA VAL A 71 2.66 1.31 27.03
C VAL A 71 3.44 1.29 28.34
N ASP A 72 4.77 1.19 28.30
CA ASP A 72 5.64 1.23 29.48
C ASP A 72 5.53 2.59 30.24
N GLU A 73 5.27 3.67 29.51
CA GLU A 73 5.00 4.99 30.09
C GLU A 73 3.59 5.16 30.65
N GLY A 74 2.72 4.15 30.53
CA GLY A 74 1.33 4.19 30.97
C GLY A 74 0.43 5.15 30.16
N LYS A 75 0.88 5.61 28.98
CA LYS A 75 0.14 6.51 28.10
C LYS A 75 -0.80 5.79 27.15
N LEU A 76 -0.59 4.49 26.94
CA LEU A 76 -1.32 3.65 26.04
C LEU A 76 -1.45 2.24 26.62
N GLY A 77 -2.52 1.52 26.30
CA GLY A 77 -2.66 0.10 26.59
C GLY A 77 -2.59 -0.72 25.29
N TRP A 78 -2.04 -1.93 25.35
CA TRP A 78 -2.07 -2.85 24.21
C TRP A 78 -3.49 -3.08 23.68
N ASP A 79 -4.46 -3.13 24.59
CA ASP A 79 -5.86 -3.43 24.29
C ASP A 79 -6.75 -2.17 24.33
N SER A 80 -6.14 -0.96 24.33
CA SER A 80 -6.85 0.29 24.10
C SER A 80 -7.47 0.27 22.70
N ARG A 81 -8.69 0.76 22.57
CA ARG A 81 -9.36 0.87 21.27
C ARG A 81 -8.66 1.92 20.41
N VAL A 82 -8.55 1.65 19.11
CA VAL A 82 -7.96 2.61 18.16
C VAL A 82 -8.76 3.90 18.13
N THR A 83 -10.09 3.81 18.21
CA THR A 83 -11.01 4.95 18.20
C THR A 83 -10.89 5.86 19.43
N ASP A 84 -10.32 5.38 20.56
CA ASP A 84 -10.04 6.22 21.72
C ASP A 84 -8.91 7.25 21.45
N HIS A 85 -8.09 6.98 20.45
CA HIS A 85 -6.94 7.81 20.04
C HIS A 85 -7.10 8.46 18.67
N LEU A 86 -7.80 7.79 17.76
CA LEU A 86 -8.10 8.23 16.40
C LEU A 86 -9.62 8.25 16.18
N GLY A 87 -10.28 9.32 16.66
CA GLY A 87 -11.75 9.40 16.72
C GLY A 87 -12.46 9.34 15.36
N SER A 88 -11.77 9.66 14.26
CA SER A 88 -12.31 9.58 12.88
C SER A 88 -11.96 8.26 12.17
N PHE A 89 -11.19 7.38 12.82
CA PHE A 89 -10.79 6.10 12.22
C PHE A 89 -11.99 5.15 12.10
N GLU A 90 -12.24 4.69 10.90
CA GLU A 90 -13.33 3.76 10.59
C GLU A 90 -12.85 2.65 9.65
N LEU A 91 -13.42 1.45 9.83
CA LEU A 91 -13.33 0.32 8.90
C LEU A 91 -14.71 0.04 8.34
N PHE A 92 -14.78 -0.78 7.28
CA PHE A 92 -16.03 -1.15 6.62
C PHE A 92 -17.09 -1.70 7.59
N ASP A 93 -16.67 -2.53 8.54
CA ASP A 93 -17.53 -3.09 9.58
C ASP A 93 -17.53 -2.20 10.82
N PRO A 94 -18.68 -1.61 11.23
CA PRO A 94 -18.77 -0.76 12.42
C PRO A 94 -18.47 -1.51 13.74
N TYR A 95 -18.70 -2.82 13.80
CA TYR A 95 -18.32 -3.63 14.96
C TYR A 95 -16.80 -3.72 15.06
N VAL A 96 -16.12 -4.02 13.95
CA VAL A 96 -14.65 -4.09 13.90
C VAL A 96 -14.05 -2.71 14.23
N THR A 97 -14.60 -1.63 13.69
CA THR A 97 -14.18 -0.25 14.01
C THR A 97 -14.17 -0.01 15.51
N ARG A 98 -15.26 -0.37 16.21
CA ARG A 98 -15.40 -0.14 17.66
C ARG A 98 -14.49 -1.02 18.51
N GLU A 99 -14.26 -2.28 18.07
CA GLU A 99 -13.56 -3.29 18.90
C GLU A 99 -12.08 -3.46 18.52
N LEU A 100 -11.61 -2.79 17.46
CA LEU A 100 -10.21 -2.85 17.02
C LEU A 100 -9.30 -2.21 18.07
N THR A 101 -8.31 -2.98 18.52
CA THR A 101 -7.34 -2.51 19.52
C THR A 101 -5.99 -2.17 18.87
N VAL A 102 -5.15 -1.44 19.60
CA VAL A 102 -3.77 -1.15 19.18
C VAL A 102 -2.98 -2.43 18.89
N ARG A 103 -3.17 -3.47 19.71
CA ARG A 103 -2.61 -4.81 19.45
C ARG A 103 -3.05 -5.37 18.11
N ASP A 104 -4.33 -5.25 17.76
CA ASP A 104 -4.87 -5.78 16.50
C ASP A 104 -4.23 -5.13 15.26
N LEU A 105 -3.88 -3.83 15.35
CA LEU A 105 -3.13 -3.13 14.30
C LEU A 105 -1.78 -3.80 14.01
N LEU A 106 -1.08 -4.22 15.07
CA LEU A 106 0.29 -4.71 15.00
C LEU A 106 0.41 -6.18 14.60
N VAL A 107 -0.68 -6.97 14.74
CA VAL A 107 -0.63 -8.43 14.55
C VAL A 107 -1.39 -8.92 13.32
N HIS A 108 -1.82 -8.03 12.43
CA HIS A 108 -2.42 -8.36 11.14
C HIS A 108 -3.68 -9.24 11.23
N ARG A 109 -4.60 -8.92 12.15
CA ARG A 109 -5.84 -9.68 12.34
C ARG A 109 -7.12 -8.85 12.22
N SER A 110 -7.06 -7.74 11.48
CA SER A 110 -8.21 -6.85 11.23
C SER A 110 -9.31 -7.50 10.38
N GLY A 111 -9.02 -8.58 9.66
CA GLY A 111 -9.91 -9.20 8.68
C GLY A 111 -9.75 -8.64 7.26
N LEU A 112 -8.94 -7.60 7.08
CA LEU A 112 -8.69 -6.98 5.78
C LEU A 112 -7.56 -7.68 5.03
N GLU A 113 -7.67 -7.74 3.70
CA GLU A 113 -6.55 -8.09 2.82
C GLU A 113 -5.63 -6.89 2.59
N ARG A 114 -4.52 -7.08 1.86
CA ARG A 114 -3.44 -6.07 1.76
C ARG A 114 -3.89 -4.69 1.29
N GLY A 115 -4.64 -4.60 0.20
CA GLY A 115 -5.12 -3.33 -0.35
C GLY A 115 -4.01 -2.31 -0.72
N ASP A 116 -2.77 -2.78 -0.93
CA ASP A 116 -1.59 -1.90 -1.06
C ASP A 116 -1.68 -0.94 -2.24
N MET A 117 -2.39 -1.30 -3.31
CA MET A 117 -2.50 -0.47 -4.51
C MET A 117 -3.20 0.86 -4.26
N MET A 118 -3.92 1.03 -3.14
CA MET A 118 -4.54 2.30 -2.78
C MET A 118 -3.50 3.33 -2.33
N TRP A 119 -2.48 2.93 -1.58
CA TRP A 119 -1.47 3.86 -1.05
C TRP A 119 -0.15 3.83 -1.83
N TYR A 120 0.23 2.68 -2.44
CA TYR A 120 1.49 2.50 -3.14
C TYR A 120 1.57 3.37 -4.38
N LYS A 121 2.57 4.27 -4.43
CA LYS A 121 2.78 5.27 -5.48
C LYS A 121 1.62 6.25 -5.66
N SER A 122 0.59 6.21 -4.85
CA SER A 122 -0.49 7.19 -4.88
C SER A 122 -0.01 8.57 -4.41
N GLY A 123 -0.76 9.60 -4.77
CA GLY A 123 -0.55 10.94 -4.24
C GLY A 123 -1.23 11.21 -2.90
N TYR A 124 -1.86 10.19 -2.30
CA TYR A 124 -2.58 10.33 -1.04
C TYR A 124 -1.64 10.53 0.13
N ASP A 125 -2.03 11.39 1.04
CA ASP A 125 -1.37 11.51 2.33
C ASP A 125 -1.87 10.45 3.33
N ARG A 126 -1.37 10.49 4.57
CA ARG A 126 -1.73 9.48 5.61
C ARG A 126 -3.19 9.58 6.03
N ASP A 127 -3.73 10.78 6.13
CA ASP A 127 -5.11 11.02 6.55
C ASP A 127 -6.07 10.48 5.47
N GLU A 128 -5.78 10.76 4.19
CA GLU A 128 -6.54 10.20 3.05
C GLU A 128 -6.46 8.67 2.99
N VAL A 129 -5.29 8.07 3.24
CA VAL A 129 -5.12 6.61 3.31
C VAL A 129 -6.00 6.00 4.40
N LEU A 130 -5.99 6.61 5.60
CA LEU A 130 -6.81 6.13 6.73
C LEU A 130 -8.31 6.40 6.53
N GLU A 131 -8.68 7.47 5.84
CA GLU A 131 -10.07 7.72 5.48
C GLU A 131 -10.59 6.68 4.48
N ARG A 132 -9.79 6.31 3.48
CA ARG A 132 -10.19 5.38 2.42
C ARG A 132 -10.31 3.94 2.88
N VAL A 133 -9.57 3.52 3.90
CA VAL A 133 -9.60 2.13 4.39
C VAL A 133 -10.99 1.69 4.86
N ARG A 134 -11.88 2.62 5.22
CA ARG A 134 -13.29 2.33 5.55
C ARG A 134 -14.07 1.68 4.41
N HIS A 135 -13.61 1.83 3.17
CA HIS A 135 -14.25 1.26 1.98
C HIS A 135 -13.69 -0.12 1.61
N LEU A 136 -12.60 -0.56 2.24
CA LEU A 136 -12.03 -1.89 2.00
C LEU A 136 -12.88 -2.95 2.71
N GLN A 137 -13.56 -3.78 1.93
CA GLN A 137 -14.36 -4.88 2.47
C GLN A 137 -13.44 -5.95 3.10
N PRO A 138 -13.84 -6.54 4.24
CA PRO A 138 -13.07 -7.60 4.85
C PRO A 138 -13.13 -8.88 4.01
N SER A 139 -11.97 -9.54 3.88
CA SER A 139 -11.86 -10.85 3.23
C SER A 139 -12.03 -12.00 4.23
N TRP A 140 -11.87 -11.71 5.53
CA TRP A 140 -11.96 -12.69 6.61
C TRP A 140 -12.68 -12.11 7.83
N GLY A 141 -13.11 -13.00 8.72
CA GLY A 141 -13.65 -12.58 10.03
C GLY A 141 -12.61 -11.87 10.88
N PHE A 142 -13.04 -10.88 11.66
CA PHE A 142 -12.19 -10.18 12.61
C PHE A 142 -11.49 -11.13 13.58
N ARG A 143 -10.17 -11.02 13.73
CA ARG A 143 -9.31 -11.86 14.58
C ARG A 143 -9.25 -13.34 14.21
N THR A 144 -9.75 -13.77 13.05
CA THR A 144 -9.80 -15.19 12.67
C THR A 144 -8.65 -15.63 11.79
N THR A 145 -8.14 -14.73 10.95
CA THR A 145 -7.16 -15.06 9.90
C THR A 145 -6.07 -14.02 9.85
N PHE A 146 -4.83 -14.46 9.65
CA PHE A 146 -3.71 -13.58 9.39
C PHE A 146 -3.85 -12.92 8.00
N GLY A 147 -4.04 -11.61 7.98
CA GLY A 147 -4.12 -10.80 6.77
C GLY A 147 -3.10 -9.66 6.81
N TYR A 148 -1.93 -9.86 6.19
CA TYR A 148 -0.84 -8.87 6.22
C TYR A 148 -1.30 -7.52 5.65
N GLN A 149 -1.27 -6.45 6.46
CA GLN A 149 -1.88 -5.16 6.14
C GLN A 149 -0.96 -3.99 6.54
N ASN A 150 -0.47 -3.23 5.55
CA ASN A 150 0.40 -2.08 5.79
C ASN A 150 -0.35 -0.88 6.37
N VAL A 151 -1.60 -0.63 5.94
CA VAL A 151 -2.39 0.50 6.43
C VAL A 151 -2.65 0.43 7.94
N MET A 152 -2.72 -0.77 8.53
CA MET A 152 -2.83 -0.91 9.98
C MET A 152 -1.59 -0.40 10.72
N TYR A 153 -0.40 -0.54 10.13
CA TYR A 153 0.82 0.08 10.67
C TYR A 153 0.87 1.59 10.44
N THR A 154 0.28 2.09 9.35
CA THR A 154 0.06 3.54 9.18
C THR A 154 -0.83 4.07 10.32
N ALA A 155 -1.93 3.39 10.64
CA ALA A 155 -2.79 3.73 11.78
C ALA A 155 -2.02 3.67 13.11
N ALA A 156 -1.16 2.66 13.33
CA ALA A 156 -0.32 2.59 14.53
C ALA A 156 0.66 3.78 14.62
N GLY A 157 1.21 4.24 13.48
CA GLY A 157 2.01 5.47 13.43
C GLY A 157 1.23 6.72 13.82
N GLU A 158 -0.04 6.82 13.42
CA GLU A 158 -0.90 7.93 13.81
C GLU A 158 -1.37 7.84 15.29
N VAL A 159 -1.53 6.62 15.83
CA VAL A 159 -1.73 6.43 17.29
C VAL A 159 -0.51 6.95 18.05
N ILE A 160 0.72 6.67 17.61
CA ILE A 160 1.94 7.22 18.21
C ILE A 160 1.88 8.75 18.18
N ARG A 161 1.51 9.36 17.05
CA ARG A 161 1.37 10.82 16.93
C ARG A 161 0.32 11.38 17.89
N ALA A 162 -0.85 10.78 17.95
CA ALA A 162 -1.96 11.23 18.80
C ALA A 162 -1.60 11.18 20.30
N VAL A 163 -0.89 10.13 20.73
CA VAL A 163 -0.55 9.91 22.15
C VAL A 163 0.70 10.68 22.57
N SER A 164 1.71 10.81 21.69
CA SER A 164 3.00 11.43 22.03
C SER A 164 3.09 12.91 21.67
N GLY A 165 2.25 13.40 20.75
CA GLY A 165 2.35 14.74 20.16
C GLY A 165 3.44 14.89 19.09
N ALA A 166 4.22 13.82 18.81
CA ALA A 166 5.30 13.83 17.81
C ALA A 166 4.92 12.94 16.62
N SER A 167 5.30 13.33 15.39
CA SER A 167 5.14 12.43 14.24
C SER A 167 5.89 11.12 14.47
N TRP A 168 5.46 10.04 13.81
CA TRP A 168 6.15 8.75 13.92
C TRP A 168 7.65 8.87 13.61
N ASP A 169 8.00 9.62 12.56
CA ASP A 169 9.38 9.84 12.16
C ASP A 169 10.22 10.52 13.25
N ALA A 170 9.66 11.57 13.88
CA ALA A 170 10.30 12.31 14.97
C ALA A 170 10.42 11.44 16.22
N PHE A 171 9.37 10.67 16.54
CA PHE A 171 9.35 9.76 17.69
C PHE A 171 10.41 8.66 17.54
N VAL A 172 10.40 7.94 16.43
CA VAL A 172 11.38 6.85 16.16
C VAL A 172 12.80 7.41 16.16
N THR A 173 13.04 8.56 15.52
CA THR A 173 14.37 9.18 15.50
C THR A 173 14.85 9.53 16.90
N SER A 174 14.06 10.27 17.67
CA SER A 174 14.46 10.80 18.99
C SER A 174 14.45 9.76 20.10
N ARG A 175 13.52 8.80 20.02
CA ARG A 175 13.30 7.86 21.13
C ARG A 175 13.91 6.46 20.91
N LEU A 176 14.22 6.10 19.65
CA LEU A 176 14.83 4.82 19.31
C LEU A 176 16.20 4.98 18.65
N LEU A 177 16.28 5.62 17.47
CA LEU A 177 17.54 5.64 16.71
C LEU A 177 18.67 6.35 17.46
N LEU A 178 18.43 7.54 17.99
CA LEU A 178 19.45 8.31 18.72
C LEU A 178 19.88 7.63 20.03
N PRO A 179 18.98 7.18 20.94
CA PRO A 179 19.38 6.46 22.15
C PRO A 179 20.13 5.16 21.88
N LEU A 180 19.78 4.44 20.80
CA LEU A 180 20.48 3.23 20.37
C LEU A 180 21.85 3.52 19.74
N GLY A 181 22.18 4.77 19.47
CA GLY A 181 23.42 5.13 18.75
C GLY A 181 23.42 4.75 17.28
N MET A 182 22.24 4.55 16.67
CA MET A 182 22.05 4.21 15.25
C MET A 182 22.21 5.46 14.36
N LYS A 183 23.41 5.99 14.32
CA LYS A 183 23.73 7.32 13.71
C LYS A 183 23.64 7.33 12.19
N ARG A 184 23.70 6.17 11.55
CA ARG A 184 23.59 6.01 10.10
C ARG A 184 22.14 5.78 9.66
N SER A 185 21.23 5.55 10.62
CA SER A 185 19.82 5.25 10.37
C SER A 185 18.95 6.49 10.30
N SER A 186 17.88 6.41 9.54
CA SER A 186 16.88 7.47 9.41
C SER A 186 15.49 6.86 9.31
N ALA A 187 14.50 7.56 9.84
CA ALA A 187 13.09 7.14 9.75
C ALA A 187 12.54 7.24 8.32
N HIS A 188 13.13 8.08 7.47
CA HIS A 188 12.73 8.23 6.06
C HIS A 188 13.87 8.74 5.18
N ILE A 189 13.80 8.42 3.86
CA ILE A 189 14.82 8.81 2.88
C ILE A 189 14.96 10.34 2.74
N THR A 190 13.87 11.09 2.90
CA THR A 190 13.92 12.57 2.79
C THR A 190 14.68 13.24 3.93
N LEU A 191 14.96 12.51 5.00
CA LEU A 191 15.75 12.97 6.15
C LEU A 191 17.24 12.60 6.02
N LEU A 192 17.62 11.96 4.90
CA LEU A 192 19.00 11.53 4.63
C LEU A 192 19.74 12.50 3.72
N ASP A 193 21.03 12.68 3.99
CA ASP A 193 21.96 13.15 2.95
C ASP A 193 22.19 11.99 1.96
N ARG A 194 21.66 12.13 0.75
CA ARG A 194 21.74 11.11 -0.29
C ARG A 194 23.14 10.98 -0.91
N SER A 195 24.01 11.96 -0.75
CA SER A 195 25.39 11.92 -1.23
C SER A 195 26.28 11.07 -0.32
N ASP A 196 25.85 10.78 0.91
CA ASP A 196 26.65 10.11 1.92
C ASP A 196 26.31 8.61 2.06
N ASN A 197 27.14 7.77 1.47
CA ASN A 197 27.19 6.29 1.62
C ASN A 197 25.79 5.61 1.62
N LEU A 198 24.99 5.91 0.59
CA LEU A 198 23.67 5.33 0.35
C LEU A 198 23.73 4.34 -0.82
N ALA A 199 23.16 3.16 -0.66
CA ALA A 199 22.97 2.22 -1.77
C ALA A 199 21.87 2.74 -2.71
N ALA A 200 22.10 2.63 -4.02
CA ALA A 200 21.08 2.86 -5.02
C ALA A 200 20.09 1.68 -5.07
N SER A 201 18.84 1.99 -5.31
CA SER A 201 17.78 0.99 -5.53
C SER A 201 17.89 0.35 -6.91
N HIS A 202 17.72 -0.97 -7.02
CA HIS A 202 17.74 -1.70 -8.29
C HIS A 202 16.54 -2.64 -8.40
N ALA A 203 16.03 -2.81 -9.62
CA ALA A 203 14.98 -3.78 -9.91
C ALA A 203 15.29 -4.52 -11.23
N GLU A 204 14.79 -5.73 -11.36
CA GLU A 204 14.81 -6.46 -12.64
C GLU A 204 13.60 -6.01 -13.47
N ILE A 205 13.86 -5.36 -14.59
CA ILE A 205 12.87 -4.88 -15.56
C ILE A 205 13.22 -5.46 -16.90
N ALA A 206 12.28 -6.15 -17.54
CA ALA A 206 12.48 -6.83 -18.82
C ALA A 206 13.72 -7.75 -18.86
N GLY A 207 14.00 -8.45 -17.76
CA GLY A 207 15.12 -9.39 -17.62
C GLY A 207 16.48 -8.75 -17.38
N SER A 208 16.55 -7.45 -17.15
CA SER A 208 17.79 -6.73 -16.83
C SER A 208 17.70 -6.00 -15.50
N VAL A 209 18.73 -6.12 -14.68
CA VAL A 209 18.83 -5.36 -13.44
C VAL A 209 19.24 -3.93 -13.77
N CYS A 210 18.44 -2.96 -13.36
CA CYS A 210 18.69 -1.55 -13.58
C CYS A 210 18.41 -0.73 -12.30
N SER A 211 19.03 0.44 -12.21
CA SER A 211 18.74 1.38 -11.13
C SER A 211 17.34 1.96 -11.28
N VAL A 212 16.61 2.07 -10.17
CA VAL A 212 15.28 2.66 -10.09
C VAL A 212 15.24 3.74 -9.02
N PRO A 213 14.33 4.73 -9.12
CA PRO A 213 14.14 5.69 -8.05
C PRO A 213 13.70 4.99 -6.76
N PRO A 214 14.20 5.41 -5.60
CA PRO A 214 13.74 4.88 -4.32
C PRO A 214 12.29 5.29 -4.04
N GLU A 215 11.62 4.58 -3.12
CA GLU A 215 10.31 4.99 -2.61
C GLU A 215 10.44 6.23 -1.71
N GLU A 216 9.73 7.28 -2.06
CA GLU A 216 9.74 8.56 -1.34
C GLU A 216 8.38 8.91 -0.72
N GLY A 217 7.38 8.08 -0.93
CA GLY A 217 6.04 8.28 -0.36
C GLY A 217 6.06 8.21 1.17
N THR A 218 5.41 9.19 1.81
CA THR A 218 5.37 9.32 3.28
C THR A 218 4.10 8.76 3.90
N ASN A 219 3.18 8.25 3.09
CA ASN A 219 1.85 7.83 3.52
C ASN A 219 1.82 6.47 4.25
N SER A 220 2.92 5.71 4.22
CA SER A 220 3.04 4.41 4.90
C SER A 220 4.34 4.26 5.71
N ASN A 221 4.93 5.36 6.19
CA ASN A 221 6.22 5.39 6.87
C ASN A 221 6.36 4.35 7.98
N ALA A 222 5.37 4.26 8.88
CA ALA A 222 5.38 3.34 10.00
C ALA A 222 5.36 1.85 9.59
N ALA A 223 5.05 1.57 8.33
CA ALA A 223 5.06 0.22 7.78
C ALA A 223 6.39 -0.18 7.13
N GLY A 224 7.24 0.80 6.65
CA GLY A 224 8.36 0.37 5.84
C GLY A 224 9.42 1.38 5.42
N SER A 225 9.50 2.59 5.99
CA SER A 225 10.33 3.67 5.44
C SER A 225 11.74 3.81 6.03
N ILE A 226 12.11 3.05 7.05
CA ILE A 226 13.42 3.20 7.71
C ILE A 226 14.55 2.82 6.75
N TYR A 227 15.59 3.65 6.77
CA TYR A 227 16.89 3.36 6.19
C TYR A 227 17.90 3.10 7.30
N SER A 228 18.71 2.05 7.14
CA SER A 228 19.72 1.67 8.13
C SER A 228 20.95 1.04 7.48
N SER A 229 22.02 0.86 8.25
CA SER A 229 23.21 0.12 7.86
C SER A 229 23.33 -1.19 8.62
N ALA A 230 24.14 -2.13 8.12
CA ALA A 230 24.40 -3.38 8.83
C ALA A 230 24.97 -3.11 10.24
N GLN A 231 25.85 -2.13 10.37
CA GLN A 231 26.46 -1.72 11.64
C GLN A 231 25.43 -1.17 12.63
N ASP A 232 24.50 -0.32 12.17
CA ASP A 232 23.47 0.23 13.06
C ASP A 232 22.47 -0.84 13.48
N MET A 233 22.10 -1.75 12.56
CA MET A 233 21.17 -2.85 12.87
C MET A 233 21.71 -3.80 13.95
N VAL A 234 23.03 -3.84 14.19
CA VAL A 234 23.61 -4.55 15.36
C VAL A 234 23.00 -4.03 16.66
N GLN A 235 22.81 -2.71 16.79
CA GLN A 235 22.25 -2.12 18.02
C GLN A 235 20.78 -2.49 18.17
N TRP A 236 20.03 -2.55 17.05
CA TRP A 236 18.66 -3.03 17.04
C TRP A 236 18.55 -4.48 17.50
N LEU A 237 19.36 -5.38 16.94
CA LEU A 237 19.39 -6.78 17.35
C LEU A 237 19.78 -6.93 18.83
N ARG A 238 20.77 -6.16 19.31
CA ARG A 238 21.20 -6.17 20.72
C ARG A 238 20.08 -5.76 21.68
N LEU A 239 19.29 -4.72 21.34
CA LEU A 239 18.15 -4.31 22.16
C LEU A 239 17.21 -5.49 22.42
N HIS A 240 16.89 -6.25 21.36
CA HIS A 240 15.98 -7.39 21.46
C HIS A 240 16.62 -8.61 22.15
N LEU A 241 17.93 -8.84 22.00
CA LEU A 241 18.68 -9.91 22.63
C LEU A 241 18.99 -9.62 24.10
N SER A 242 19.05 -8.34 24.49
CA SER A 242 19.33 -7.89 25.87
C SER A 242 18.09 -7.52 26.65
N ASP A 243 16.94 -8.07 26.32
CA ASP A 243 15.67 -7.88 27.02
C ASP A 243 15.33 -6.39 27.23
N GLY A 244 15.51 -5.58 26.16
CA GLY A 244 15.16 -4.15 26.16
C GLY A 244 16.20 -3.23 26.81
N CYS A 245 17.42 -3.71 27.05
CA CYS A 245 18.51 -2.92 27.63
C CYS A 245 19.54 -2.48 26.57
N ILE A 246 20.14 -1.31 26.82
CA ILE A 246 21.28 -0.78 26.07
C ILE A 246 22.38 -0.45 27.08
N GLY A 247 23.40 -1.30 27.20
CA GLY A 247 24.32 -1.20 28.31
C GLY A 247 23.57 -1.26 29.64
N ASP A 248 23.76 -0.27 30.50
CA ASP A 248 23.11 -0.18 31.81
C ASP A 248 21.72 0.50 31.76
N HIS A 249 21.28 0.98 30.59
CA HIS A 249 20.01 1.67 30.43
C HIS A 249 18.92 0.75 29.90
N ARG A 250 17.80 0.68 30.61
CA ARG A 250 16.61 -0.02 30.13
C ARG A 250 15.74 0.91 29.30
N LEU A 251 15.54 0.55 28.03
CA LEU A 251 14.69 1.27 27.09
C LEU A 251 13.24 0.77 27.13
N LEU A 252 13.08 -0.55 27.34
CA LEU A 252 11.79 -1.24 27.46
C LEU A 252 11.80 -2.14 28.68
N THR A 253 10.63 -2.31 29.31
CA THR A 253 10.46 -3.32 30.34
C THR A 253 10.56 -4.73 29.76
N SER A 254 10.97 -5.72 30.58
CA SER A 254 10.96 -7.14 30.17
C SER A 254 9.55 -7.61 29.77
N GLY A 255 8.51 -7.07 30.40
CA GLY A 255 7.12 -7.37 30.06
C GLY A 255 6.75 -6.92 28.65
N SER A 256 7.14 -5.71 28.26
CA SER A 256 6.92 -5.20 26.90
C SER A 256 7.78 -5.91 25.86
N MET A 257 9.04 -6.23 26.18
CA MET A 257 9.88 -7.03 25.29
C MET A 257 9.28 -8.44 25.05
N ALA A 258 8.82 -9.10 26.10
CA ALA A 258 8.14 -10.38 25.99
C ALA A 258 6.85 -10.28 25.16
N ALA A 259 6.06 -9.22 25.35
CA ALA A 259 4.84 -8.98 24.57
C ALA A 259 5.12 -8.80 23.07
N LEU A 260 6.20 -8.09 22.71
CA LEU A 260 6.62 -7.91 21.31
C LEU A 260 6.94 -9.25 20.62
N HIS A 261 7.49 -10.21 21.35
CA HIS A 261 7.95 -11.49 20.81
C HIS A 261 6.93 -12.63 20.98
N THR A 262 5.87 -12.42 21.76
CA THR A 262 4.86 -13.47 22.02
C THR A 262 3.99 -13.69 20.78
N PRO A 263 3.88 -14.96 20.26
CA PRO A 263 2.96 -15.32 19.20
C PRO A 263 1.53 -14.84 19.47
N GLN A 264 0.93 -14.13 18.54
CA GLN A 264 -0.41 -13.55 18.66
C GLN A 264 -1.37 -14.10 17.60
N MET A 265 -0.90 -14.32 16.37
CA MET A 265 -1.72 -14.79 15.26
C MET A 265 -1.03 -15.97 14.57
N LEU A 266 -1.70 -17.13 14.57
CA LEU A 266 -1.20 -18.30 13.88
C LEU A 266 -1.29 -18.14 12.36
N ILE A 267 -0.29 -18.66 11.66
CA ILE A 267 -0.22 -18.66 10.21
C ILE A 267 -0.14 -20.13 9.76
N ALA A 268 -0.94 -20.51 8.77
CA ALA A 268 -0.91 -21.85 8.23
C ALA A 268 0.47 -22.17 7.63
N CYS A 269 1.08 -23.27 8.04
CA CYS A 269 2.32 -23.76 7.46
C CYS A 269 2.05 -24.41 6.09
N ALA A 270 1.70 -23.58 5.12
CA ALA A 270 1.41 -23.94 3.73
C ALA A 270 2.00 -22.87 2.79
N PRO A 271 2.20 -23.14 1.50
CA PRO A 271 2.60 -22.11 0.55
C PRO A 271 1.65 -20.90 0.55
N PRO A 272 2.15 -19.66 0.42
CA PRO A 272 3.55 -19.31 0.15
C PRO A 272 4.47 -19.30 1.39
N TRP A 273 3.94 -19.45 2.60
CA TRP A 273 4.67 -19.25 3.86
C TRP A 273 5.80 -20.28 4.07
N THR A 274 5.57 -21.54 3.68
CA THR A 274 6.62 -22.58 3.77
C THR A 274 7.82 -22.34 2.86
N ASN A 275 7.65 -21.54 1.80
CA ASN A 275 8.75 -21.13 0.93
C ASN A 275 9.60 -20.02 1.58
N LEU A 276 8.99 -19.17 2.42
CA LEU A 276 9.67 -18.11 3.16
C LEU A 276 10.29 -18.61 4.46
N PHE A 277 9.68 -19.63 5.08
CA PHE A 277 10.07 -20.19 6.37
C PHE A 277 10.26 -21.72 6.26
N PRO A 278 11.24 -22.18 5.44
CA PRO A 278 11.48 -23.61 5.27
C PRO A 278 11.89 -24.26 6.60
N GLY A 279 11.35 -25.45 6.86
CA GLY A 279 11.63 -26.19 8.09
C GLY A 279 10.90 -25.69 9.35
N ALA A 280 10.03 -24.68 9.25
CA ALA A 280 9.19 -24.24 10.36
C ALA A 280 8.16 -25.32 10.72
N SER A 281 8.09 -25.73 12.00
CA SER A 281 7.09 -26.66 12.51
C SER A 281 5.80 -25.97 12.97
N PHE A 282 5.88 -24.72 13.37
CA PHE A 282 4.75 -23.80 13.50
C PHE A 282 5.19 -22.41 13.04
N LEU A 283 4.24 -21.58 12.63
CA LEU A 283 4.48 -20.20 12.22
C LEU A 283 3.39 -19.29 12.81
N SER A 284 3.81 -18.17 13.31
CA SER A 284 2.91 -17.14 13.87
C SER A 284 3.44 -15.73 13.59
N TYR A 285 2.59 -14.74 13.82
CA TYR A 285 2.99 -13.35 13.87
C TYR A 285 2.80 -12.81 15.28
N ALA A 286 3.80 -12.10 15.75
CA ALA A 286 3.81 -11.31 16.97
C ALA A 286 3.68 -9.82 16.62
N MET A 287 4.06 -8.90 17.50
CA MET A 287 3.97 -7.47 17.20
C MET A 287 5.21 -6.98 16.43
N GLY A 288 5.08 -6.93 15.10
CA GLY A 288 6.16 -6.53 14.19
C GLY A 288 7.17 -7.62 13.86
N TRP A 289 6.88 -8.87 14.21
CA TRP A 289 7.79 -9.99 14.01
C TRP A 289 7.05 -11.27 13.62
N PHE A 290 7.63 -12.04 12.70
CA PHE A 290 7.31 -13.45 12.54
C PHE A 290 8.01 -14.26 13.62
N VAL A 291 7.32 -15.24 14.17
CA VAL A 291 7.85 -16.17 15.19
C VAL A 291 7.58 -17.60 14.75
N TYR A 292 8.62 -18.39 14.67
CA TYR A 292 8.50 -19.79 14.28
C TYR A 292 9.50 -20.69 15.01
N SER A 293 9.24 -21.99 15.03
CA SER A 293 10.16 -23.00 15.55
C SER A 293 11.04 -23.52 14.44
N TYR A 294 12.35 -23.51 14.66
CA TYR A 294 13.33 -24.04 13.74
C TYR A 294 14.40 -24.83 14.51
N ARG A 295 14.57 -26.14 14.20
CA ARG A 295 15.52 -27.03 14.87
C ARG A 295 15.46 -27.01 16.40
N GLY A 296 14.27 -26.85 16.97
CA GLY A 296 14.04 -26.83 18.42
C GLY A 296 14.22 -25.46 19.08
N HIS A 297 14.58 -24.43 18.34
CA HIS A 297 14.72 -23.05 18.83
C HIS A 297 13.58 -22.15 18.36
N THR A 298 13.27 -21.13 19.15
CA THR A 298 12.36 -20.06 18.74
C THR A 298 13.13 -19.03 17.92
N VAL A 299 12.74 -18.87 16.67
CA VAL A 299 13.29 -17.87 15.75
C VAL A 299 12.32 -16.73 15.60
N ILE A 300 12.81 -15.51 15.80
CA ILE A 300 12.07 -14.26 15.68
C ILE A 300 12.68 -13.49 14.52
N THR A 301 11.89 -13.18 13.47
CA THR A 301 12.43 -12.60 12.25
C THR A 301 11.43 -11.67 11.58
N HIS A 302 11.91 -10.75 10.76
CA HIS A 302 11.10 -10.02 9.79
C HIS A 302 11.89 -9.75 8.52
N GLY A 303 11.26 -9.99 7.38
CA GLY A 303 11.76 -9.58 6.08
C GLY A 303 11.28 -8.18 5.71
N GLY A 304 12.00 -7.51 4.85
CA GLY A 304 11.61 -6.23 4.27
C GLY A 304 11.78 -6.22 2.77
N ASN A 305 10.83 -5.65 2.06
CA ASN A 305 10.96 -5.37 0.64
C ASN A 305 10.33 -4.01 0.37
N ILE A 306 11.03 -3.19 -0.38
CA ILE A 306 10.60 -1.88 -0.84
C ILE A 306 11.30 -1.64 -2.18
N ASP A 307 10.84 -0.70 -2.96
CA ASP A 307 11.36 -0.44 -4.30
C ASP A 307 12.89 -0.48 -4.36
N GLY A 308 13.38 -1.50 -5.04
CA GLY A 308 14.80 -1.68 -5.32
C GLY A 308 15.65 -2.22 -4.18
N MET A 309 15.07 -2.59 -3.03
CA MET A 309 15.82 -3.11 -1.88
C MET A 309 15.07 -4.21 -1.15
N SER A 310 15.83 -5.20 -0.64
CA SER A 310 15.31 -6.26 0.21
C SER A 310 16.17 -6.40 1.46
N ALA A 311 15.54 -6.73 2.58
CA ALA A 311 16.19 -6.86 3.89
C ALA A 311 15.63 -8.07 4.66
N ALA A 312 16.43 -8.57 5.60
CA ALA A 312 15.95 -9.53 6.59
C ALA A 312 16.71 -9.32 7.91
N ALA A 313 16.00 -9.41 9.03
CA ALA A 313 16.56 -9.40 10.38
C ALA A 313 16.02 -10.61 11.15
N CYS A 314 16.90 -11.25 11.92
CA CYS A 314 16.57 -12.47 12.66
C CYS A 314 17.29 -12.49 14.01
N ILE A 315 16.62 -12.95 15.05
CA ILE A 315 17.20 -13.24 16.35
C ILE A 315 16.77 -14.61 16.85
N VAL A 316 17.65 -15.25 17.64
CA VAL A 316 17.39 -16.46 18.41
C VAL A 316 17.81 -16.17 19.86
N PRO A 317 16.86 -15.74 20.70
CA PRO A 317 17.17 -15.20 22.03
C PRO A 317 17.91 -16.19 22.94
N ASP A 318 17.54 -17.46 22.94
CA ASP A 318 18.16 -18.52 23.77
C ASP A 318 19.61 -18.83 23.41
N LEU A 319 20.06 -18.42 22.20
CA LEU A 319 21.45 -18.53 21.75
C LEU A 319 22.21 -17.21 21.82
N GLY A 320 21.56 -16.11 22.19
CA GLY A 320 22.16 -14.78 22.05
C GLY A 320 22.61 -14.49 20.61
N PHE A 321 21.91 -15.08 19.62
CA PHE A 321 22.24 -14.99 18.20
C PHE A 321 21.37 -13.98 17.48
N GLY A 322 21.99 -13.21 16.59
CA GLY A 322 21.28 -12.28 15.72
C GLY A 322 21.99 -12.09 14.38
N VAL A 323 21.23 -11.90 13.33
CA VAL A 323 21.75 -11.67 11.98
C VAL A 323 20.86 -10.71 11.22
N VAL A 324 21.47 -9.81 10.45
CA VAL A 324 20.80 -8.93 9.50
C VAL A 324 21.49 -9.01 8.14
N ALA A 325 20.71 -8.97 7.07
CA ALA A 325 21.17 -8.87 5.69
C ALA A 325 20.34 -7.82 4.95
N LEU A 326 21.02 -6.89 4.26
CA LEU A 326 20.45 -5.75 3.56
C LEU A 326 20.96 -5.77 2.12
N THR A 327 20.07 -5.79 1.13
CA THR A 327 20.43 -5.85 -0.30
C THR A 327 19.83 -4.69 -1.08
N ASN A 328 20.49 -4.29 -2.15
CA ASN A 328 19.99 -3.25 -3.06
C ASN A 328 19.40 -3.83 -4.36
N LEU A 329 18.61 -4.89 -4.21
CA LEU A 329 17.81 -5.45 -5.31
C LEU A 329 16.39 -5.78 -4.81
N ASP A 330 15.39 -5.31 -5.56
CA ASP A 330 13.98 -5.57 -5.29
C ASP A 330 13.64 -7.07 -5.36
N GLY A 331 12.95 -7.57 -4.35
CA GLY A 331 12.42 -8.94 -4.33
C GLY A 331 13.47 -10.06 -4.30
N SER A 332 14.75 -9.75 -4.02
CA SER A 332 15.80 -10.78 -3.95
C SER A 332 15.67 -11.64 -2.70
N ALA A 333 15.77 -12.95 -2.89
CA ALA A 333 15.79 -13.93 -1.80
C ALA A 333 17.17 -14.05 -1.12
N LEU A 334 18.21 -13.33 -1.58
CA LEU A 334 19.57 -13.43 -1.04
C LEU A 334 19.63 -13.06 0.44
N ALA A 335 18.90 -12.01 0.88
CA ALA A 335 18.87 -11.64 2.29
C ALA A 335 18.39 -12.80 3.17
N GLN A 336 17.33 -13.50 2.75
CA GLN A 336 16.80 -14.66 3.46
C GLN A 336 17.75 -15.85 3.44
N ALA A 337 18.42 -16.10 2.31
CA ALA A 337 19.45 -17.15 2.19
C ALA A 337 20.61 -16.94 3.18
N VAL A 338 21.07 -15.68 3.33
CA VAL A 338 22.09 -15.30 4.33
C VAL A 338 21.60 -15.59 5.76
N ILE A 339 20.35 -15.23 6.09
CA ILE A 339 19.76 -15.50 7.41
C ILE A 339 19.81 -16.99 7.71
N TYR A 340 19.30 -17.83 6.81
CA TYR A 340 19.25 -19.29 7.02
C TYR A 340 20.63 -19.95 7.06
N HIS A 341 21.55 -19.48 6.21
CA HIS A 341 22.94 -19.96 6.26
C HIS A 341 23.60 -19.65 7.62
N ALA A 342 23.48 -18.41 8.09
CA ALA A 342 24.03 -17.99 9.37
C ALA A 342 23.36 -18.70 10.56
N LEU A 343 22.04 -18.89 10.50
CA LEU A 343 21.25 -19.61 11.50
C LEU A 343 21.68 -21.08 11.61
N ASP A 344 21.82 -21.79 10.48
CA ASP A 344 22.29 -23.17 10.47
C ASP A 344 23.72 -23.30 11.01
N ALA A 345 24.61 -22.35 10.65
CA ALA A 345 25.96 -22.32 11.19
C ALA A 345 25.98 -22.14 12.73
N ALA A 346 25.09 -21.28 13.27
CA ALA A 346 24.94 -21.11 14.71
C ALA A 346 24.37 -22.35 15.40
N LEU A 347 23.46 -23.06 14.76
CA LEU A 347 22.82 -24.29 15.26
C LEU A 347 23.66 -25.56 14.98
N ARG A 348 24.90 -25.42 14.54
CA ARG A 348 25.81 -26.53 14.18
C ARG A 348 25.24 -27.46 13.11
N GLY A 349 24.39 -26.92 12.24
CA GLY A 349 23.85 -27.60 11.06
C GLY A 349 24.77 -27.47 9.84
N SER A 350 24.43 -28.19 8.75
CA SER A 350 25.06 -27.96 7.45
C SER A 350 24.43 -26.72 6.80
N SER A 351 25.22 -25.69 6.58
CA SER A 351 24.76 -24.40 6.06
C SER A 351 24.83 -24.29 4.53
N SER A 352 25.43 -25.27 3.85
CA SER A 352 25.80 -25.15 2.43
C SER A 352 24.63 -25.16 1.44
N VAL A 353 23.41 -25.51 1.85
CA VAL A 353 22.27 -25.70 0.95
C VAL A 353 21.46 -24.43 0.69
N TRP A 354 21.43 -23.49 1.64
CA TRP A 354 20.44 -22.41 1.65
C TRP A 354 20.56 -21.43 0.49
N PHE A 355 21.76 -21.09 0.06
CA PHE A 355 21.91 -20.25 -1.12
C PHE A 355 21.31 -20.91 -2.37
N ASN A 356 21.53 -22.20 -2.57
CA ASN A 356 20.94 -22.95 -3.70
C ASN A 356 19.42 -23.09 -3.57
N GLU A 357 18.91 -23.41 -2.37
CA GLU A 357 17.47 -23.57 -2.13
C GLU A 357 16.70 -22.28 -2.40
N PHE A 358 17.15 -21.14 -1.88
CA PHE A 358 16.50 -19.86 -2.11
C PHE A 358 16.68 -19.37 -3.55
N LEU A 359 17.82 -19.63 -4.19
CA LEU A 359 18.04 -19.32 -5.60
C LEU A 359 17.09 -20.11 -6.49
N GLU A 360 16.92 -21.40 -6.22
CA GLU A 360 15.99 -22.24 -7.00
C GLU A 360 14.53 -21.82 -6.76
N SER A 361 14.15 -21.47 -5.52
CA SER A 361 12.83 -20.90 -5.21
C SER A 361 12.56 -19.62 -5.99
N GLU A 362 13.56 -18.73 -6.09
CA GLU A 362 13.46 -17.50 -6.89
C GLU A 362 13.32 -17.82 -8.40
N ARG A 363 14.11 -18.76 -8.90
CA ARG A 363 14.03 -19.24 -10.30
C ARG A 363 12.66 -19.85 -10.62
N VAL A 364 12.11 -20.67 -9.71
CA VAL A 364 10.75 -21.24 -9.86
C VAL A 364 9.70 -20.14 -9.91
N THR A 365 9.82 -19.12 -9.05
CA THR A 365 8.91 -17.97 -9.06
C THR A 365 9.00 -17.20 -10.38
N LYS A 366 10.21 -16.91 -10.87
CA LYS A 366 10.43 -16.26 -12.16
C LYS A 366 9.87 -17.09 -13.33
N LYS A 367 10.06 -18.41 -13.31
CA LYS A 367 9.48 -19.33 -14.32
C LYS A 367 7.95 -19.30 -14.32
N ARG A 368 7.32 -19.29 -13.13
CA ARG A 368 5.85 -19.18 -13.01
C ARG A 368 5.33 -17.85 -13.58
N MET A 369 6.01 -16.74 -13.27
CA MET A 369 5.64 -15.44 -13.82
C MET A 369 5.84 -15.39 -15.36
N ALA A 370 6.94 -15.93 -15.87
CA ALA A 370 7.16 -16.03 -17.31
C ALA A 370 6.12 -16.92 -18.00
N PHE A 371 5.72 -18.02 -17.38
CA PHE A 371 4.64 -18.87 -17.88
C PHE A 371 3.30 -18.13 -17.90
N ALA A 372 2.94 -17.45 -16.79
CA ALA A 372 1.70 -16.67 -16.72
C ALA A 372 1.65 -15.55 -17.80
N ARG A 373 2.81 -14.93 -18.07
CA ARG A 373 2.96 -13.95 -19.15
C ARG A 373 2.75 -14.57 -20.53
N ALA A 374 3.38 -15.72 -20.79
CA ALA A 374 3.24 -16.44 -22.06
C ALA A 374 1.80 -16.93 -22.28
N GLU A 375 1.12 -17.42 -21.23
CA GLU A 375 -0.30 -17.78 -21.30
C GLU A 375 -1.17 -16.56 -21.61
N HIS A 376 -0.93 -15.44 -20.96
CA HIS A 376 -1.67 -14.21 -21.22
C HIS A 376 -1.51 -13.74 -22.67
N GLU A 377 -0.28 -13.77 -23.22
CA GLU A 377 -0.04 -13.42 -24.63
C GLU A 377 -0.64 -14.46 -25.60
N ARG A 378 -0.66 -15.74 -25.24
CA ARG A 378 -1.32 -16.78 -26.05
C ARG A 378 -2.83 -16.62 -26.10
N GLU A 379 -3.45 -16.14 -25.02
CA GLU A 379 -4.89 -15.85 -24.96
C GLU A 379 -5.26 -14.56 -25.71
N ARG A 380 -4.29 -13.79 -26.16
CA ARG A 380 -4.53 -12.56 -26.93
C ARG A 380 -5.23 -12.88 -28.24
N ILE A 381 -6.39 -12.28 -28.46
CA ILE A 381 -7.16 -12.44 -29.70
C ILE A 381 -6.59 -11.48 -30.75
N GLN A 382 -5.91 -12.03 -31.75
CA GLN A 382 -5.28 -11.25 -32.82
C GLN A 382 -6.31 -10.64 -33.78
N GLY A 383 -5.98 -9.49 -34.37
CA GLY A 383 -6.77 -8.86 -35.45
C GLY A 383 -8.07 -8.21 -34.98
N THR A 384 -8.24 -8.02 -33.67
CA THR A 384 -9.41 -7.33 -33.12
C THR A 384 -9.20 -5.81 -33.10
N THR A 385 -10.31 -5.08 -33.04
CA THR A 385 -10.35 -3.63 -32.80
C THR A 385 -11.24 -3.37 -31.58
N PRO A 386 -11.10 -2.23 -30.90
CA PRO A 386 -12.03 -1.83 -29.85
C PRO A 386 -13.47 -1.77 -30.38
N SER A 387 -14.42 -2.17 -29.54
CA SER A 387 -15.84 -2.19 -29.89
C SER A 387 -16.44 -0.79 -30.12
N ARG A 388 -15.75 0.24 -29.65
CA ARG A 388 -16.14 1.65 -29.77
C ARG A 388 -14.95 2.50 -30.25
N PRO A 389 -15.19 3.69 -30.82
CA PRO A 389 -14.14 4.67 -31.04
C PRO A 389 -13.37 4.95 -29.77
N LEU A 390 -12.05 5.14 -29.84
CA LEU A 390 -11.20 5.36 -28.65
C LEU A 390 -11.69 6.51 -27.77
N SER A 391 -12.20 7.59 -28.39
CA SER A 391 -12.76 8.73 -27.66
C SER A 391 -13.92 8.36 -26.72
N ALA A 392 -14.64 7.27 -26.99
CA ALA A 392 -15.76 6.83 -26.14
C ALA A 392 -15.29 6.28 -24.78
N PHE A 393 -14.06 5.78 -24.69
CA PHE A 393 -13.47 5.27 -23.44
C PHE A 393 -12.92 6.38 -22.55
N ALA A 394 -12.70 7.59 -23.09
CA ALA A 394 -12.31 8.75 -22.32
C ALA A 394 -13.39 9.13 -21.31
N GLY A 395 -12.98 9.57 -20.13
CA GLY A 395 -13.86 9.94 -19.04
C GLY A 395 -13.24 9.67 -17.67
N THR A 396 -14.03 9.91 -16.65
CA THR A 396 -13.64 9.71 -15.24
C THR A 396 -14.25 8.41 -14.72
N TYR A 397 -13.41 7.59 -14.08
CA TYR A 397 -13.83 6.35 -13.42
C TYR A 397 -13.43 6.43 -11.96
N ALA A 398 -14.25 5.89 -11.05
CA ALA A 398 -13.95 5.99 -9.63
C ALA A 398 -14.43 4.77 -8.85
N ASP A 399 -13.70 4.52 -7.78
CA ASP A 399 -14.03 3.60 -6.69
C ASP A 399 -13.81 4.31 -5.35
N ALA A 400 -14.56 3.96 -4.33
CA ALA A 400 -14.48 4.63 -3.03
C ALA A 400 -13.15 4.35 -2.32
N PHE A 401 -12.60 3.16 -2.46
CA PHE A 401 -11.33 2.75 -1.85
C PHE A 401 -10.13 3.25 -2.67
N TYR A 402 -10.10 2.95 -3.99
CA TYR A 402 -8.96 3.31 -4.83
C TYR A 402 -8.94 4.78 -5.27
N GLY A 403 -10.10 5.44 -5.33
CA GLY A 403 -10.22 6.82 -5.77
C GLY A 403 -10.58 6.96 -7.25
N THR A 404 -10.03 7.98 -7.89
CA THR A 404 -10.44 8.41 -9.23
C THR A 404 -9.36 8.15 -10.27
N ALA A 405 -9.74 7.56 -11.41
CA ALA A 405 -8.94 7.41 -12.61
C ALA A 405 -9.47 8.34 -13.71
N ALA A 406 -8.59 9.07 -14.36
CA ALA A 406 -8.91 9.87 -15.55
C ALA A 406 -8.36 9.16 -16.80
N VAL A 407 -9.22 8.93 -17.78
CA VAL A 407 -8.84 8.45 -19.10
C VAL A 407 -9.05 9.60 -20.09
N THR A 408 -7.97 10.03 -20.72
CA THR A 408 -8.00 11.09 -21.73
C THR A 408 -7.77 10.52 -23.13
N TYR A 409 -8.26 11.22 -24.15
CA TYR A 409 -8.07 10.88 -25.55
C TYR A 409 -7.46 12.06 -26.32
N SER A 410 -6.42 11.78 -27.11
CA SER A 410 -5.77 12.74 -27.97
C SER A 410 -5.41 12.10 -29.32
N GLU A 411 -4.72 12.82 -30.21
CA GLU A 411 -4.16 12.29 -31.44
C GLU A 411 -3.15 11.15 -31.18
N GLN A 412 -2.56 11.10 -29.98
CA GLN A 412 -1.62 10.06 -29.56
C GLN A 412 -2.33 8.80 -29.02
N GLY A 413 -3.66 8.81 -28.90
CA GLY A 413 -4.46 7.70 -28.38
C GLY A 413 -5.01 7.96 -26.97
N LEU A 414 -5.28 6.87 -26.26
CA LEU A 414 -5.75 6.91 -24.88
C LEU A 414 -4.59 7.03 -23.89
N HIS A 415 -4.80 7.77 -22.84
CA HIS A 415 -3.86 7.93 -21.73
C HIS A 415 -4.59 7.78 -20.39
N LEU A 416 -4.05 6.98 -19.47
CA LEU A 416 -4.57 6.77 -18.12
C LEU A 416 -3.77 7.60 -17.12
N ASP A 417 -4.47 8.21 -16.17
CA ASP A 417 -3.93 8.75 -14.91
C ASP A 417 -4.73 8.21 -13.73
N PHE A 418 -4.10 7.32 -12.95
CA PHE A 418 -4.75 6.63 -11.84
C PHE A 418 -3.78 6.33 -10.71
N ILE A 419 -3.88 7.02 -9.57
CA ILE A 419 -3.09 6.78 -8.34
C ILE A 419 -1.61 6.42 -8.58
N GLY A 420 -0.95 7.19 -9.46
CA GLY A 420 0.46 6.97 -9.83
C GLY A 420 0.70 5.95 -10.94
N TRP A 421 -0.32 5.22 -11.40
CA TRP A 421 -0.31 4.43 -12.62
C TRP A 421 -0.69 5.33 -13.79
N THR A 422 0.30 6.01 -14.34
CA THR A 422 0.11 7.02 -15.39
C THR A 422 0.86 6.58 -16.64
N GLY A 423 0.24 6.71 -17.80
CA GLY A 423 0.88 6.34 -19.06
C GLY A 423 -0.11 6.11 -20.22
N PRO A 424 0.42 5.89 -21.43
CA PRO A 424 -0.38 5.57 -22.60
C PRO A 424 -1.02 4.18 -22.49
N LEU A 425 -2.24 4.06 -23.05
CA LEU A 425 -2.96 2.81 -23.21
C LEU A 425 -2.85 2.33 -24.65
N GLU A 426 -2.13 1.22 -24.86
CA GLU A 426 -1.99 0.58 -26.18
C GLU A 426 -3.02 -0.53 -26.33
N HIS A 427 -3.69 -0.59 -27.50
CA HIS A 427 -4.69 -1.63 -27.77
C HIS A 427 -4.08 -3.03 -27.71
N TYR A 428 -4.64 -3.87 -26.83
CA TYR A 428 -4.21 -5.26 -26.65
C TYR A 428 -5.12 -6.23 -27.42
N HIS A 429 -6.38 -6.31 -27.10
CA HIS A 429 -7.44 -6.98 -27.84
C HIS A 429 -8.84 -6.53 -27.38
N LEU A 430 -9.85 -6.53 -28.27
CA LEU A 430 -11.22 -6.09 -27.96
C LEU A 430 -11.19 -4.73 -27.20
N ASP A 431 -11.83 -4.65 -26.05
CA ASP A 431 -11.83 -3.46 -25.17
C ASP A 431 -10.78 -3.56 -24.04
N VAL A 432 -9.69 -4.26 -24.30
CA VAL A 432 -8.55 -4.43 -23.39
C VAL A 432 -7.34 -3.69 -23.94
N PHE A 433 -6.65 -2.99 -23.08
CA PHE A 433 -5.47 -2.19 -23.39
C PHE A 433 -4.33 -2.55 -22.43
N SER A 434 -3.09 -2.55 -22.90
CA SER A 434 -1.90 -2.57 -22.06
C SER A 434 -1.58 -1.15 -21.62
N LEU A 435 -1.23 -0.96 -20.35
CA LEU A 435 -0.70 0.30 -19.84
C LEU A 435 0.82 0.23 -19.83
N ASP A 436 1.51 1.19 -20.45
CA ASP A 436 2.95 1.40 -20.28
C ASP A 436 3.19 2.49 -19.23
N PRO A 437 3.46 2.13 -17.96
CA PRO A 437 3.56 3.10 -16.89
C PRO A 437 4.81 4.00 -17.05
N ASP A 438 4.65 5.30 -16.80
CA ASP A 438 5.75 6.27 -16.80
C ASP A 438 6.82 5.93 -15.76
N LYS A 439 6.40 5.42 -14.59
CA LYS A 439 7.31 4.96 -13.54
C LYS A 439 7.88 3.58 -13.88
N ALA A 440 9.17 3.51 -14.19
CA ALA A 440 9.84 2.28 -14.63
C ALA A 440 9.60 1.07 -13.70
N ILE A 441 9.60 1.27 -12.37
CA ILE A 441 9.37 0.20 -11.38
C ILE A 441 7.98 -0.45 -11.52
N LEU A 442 6.99 0.26 -12.08
CA LEU A 442 5.65 -0.27 -12.26
C LEU A 442 5.53 -1.17 -13.49
N LYS A 443 6.47 -1.07 -14.45
CA LYS A 443 6.47 -1.92 -15.66
C LYS A 443 6.58 -3.41 -15.36
N LYS A 444 7.20 -3.78 -14.22
CA LYS A 444 7.29 -5.18 -13.76
C LYS A 444 5.94 -5.84 -13.50
N TYR A 445 4.88 -5.04 -13.26
CA TYR A 445 3.53 -5.55 -12.97
C TYR A 445 2.67 -5.78 -14.23
N GLU A 446 3.13 -5.34 -15.41
CA GLU A 446 2.45 -5.50 -16.70
C GLU A 446 0.95 -5.21 -16.63
N PRO A 447 0.57 -3.98 -16.29
CA PRO A 447 -0.82 -3.66 -16.05
C PRO A 447 -1.64 -3.70 -17.33
N VAL A 448 -2.82 -4.32 -17.25
CA VAL A 448 -3.82 -4.36 -18.34
C VAL A 448 -5.08 -3.67 -17.87
N VAL A 449 -5.64 -2.84 -18.73
CA VAL A 449 -6.88 -2.09 -18.49
C VAL A 449 -7.96 -2.61 -19.40
N ARG A 450 -9.08 -3.05 -18.83
CA ARG A 450 -10.26 -3.49 -19.54
C ARG A 450 -11.40 -2.51 -19.29
N PHE A 451 -12.08 -2.11 -20.36
CA PHE A 451 -13.34 -1.38 -20.26
C PHE A 451 -14.53 -2.35 -20.37
N GLY A 452 -15.45 -2.25 -19.41
CA GLY A 452 -16.73 -2.96 -19.48
C GLY A 452 -17.81 -2.01 -20.00
N LEU A 453 -18.75 -2.56 -20.78
CA LEU A 453 -19.85 -1.80 -21.35
C LEU A 453 -21.13 -2.05 -20.57
N ASP A 454 -22.04 -1.06 -20.55
CA ASP A 454 -23.42 -1.20 -20.09
C ASP A 454 -24.30 -1.90 -21.14
N ASP A 455 -25.59 -2.09 -20.84
CA ASP A 455 -26.57 -2.73 -21.72
C ASP A 455 -26.81 -1.95 -23.03
N TYR A 456 -26.37 -0.70 -23.10
CA TYR A 456 -26.45 0.17 -24.28
C TYR A 456 -25.14 0.25 -25.05
N GLY A 457 -24.13 -0.50 -24.59
CA GLY A 457 -22.81 -0.55 -25.19
C GLY A 457 -21.98 0.70 -24.93
N LYS A 458 -22.24 1.47 -23.88
CA LYS A 458 -21.39 2.58 -23.42
C LYS A 458 -20.38 2.08 -22.39
N PRO A 459 -19.13 2.57 -22.39
CA PRO A 459 -18.18 2.25 -21.33
C PRO A 459 -18.73 2.64 -19.96
N ALA A 460 -18.85 1.65 -19.06
CA ALA A 460 -19.44 1.79 -17.73
C ALA A 460 -18.45 1.47 -16.60
N THR A 461 -17.45 0.62 -16.88
CA THR A 461 -16.43 0.26 -15.88
C THR A 461 -15.04 0.29 -16.49
N LEU A 462 -14.04 0.54 -15.65
CA LEU A 462 -12.63 0.34 -15.91
C LEU A 462 -12.10 -0.68 -14.90
N THR A 463 -11.52 -1.76 -15.39
CA THR A 463 -10.84 -2.75 -14.55
C THR A 463 -9.37 -2.76 -14.89
N MET A 464 -8.49 -2.45 -13.93
CA MET A 464 -7.05 -2.64 -14.06
C MET A 464 -6.63 -3.94 -13.38
N ARG A 465 -5.89 -4.77 -14.09
CA ARG A 465 -5.33 -6.03 -13.61
C ARG A 465 -3.81 -6.00 -13.72
N LEU A 466 -3.15 -6.44 -12.65
CA LEU A 466 -1.69 -6.56 -12.58
C LEU A 466 -1.26 -8.02 -12.75
N LEU A 467 -0.09 -8.24 -13.28
CA LEU A 467 0.54 -9.55 -13.26
C LEU A 467 0.67 -10.02 -11.80
N GLY A 468 0.20 -11.23 -11.51
CA GLY A 468 0.09 -11.73 -10.13
C GLY A 468 -1.32 -11.66 -9.53
N GLY A 469 -2.32 -11.12 -10.27
CA GLY A 469 -3.74 -11.32 -9.97
C GLY A 469 -4.43 -10.17 -9.22
N VAL A 470 -3.72 -9.11 -8.85
CA VAL A 470 -4.37 -7.92 -8.25
C VAL A 470 -5.30 -7.30 -9.27
N ARG A 471 -6.54 -7.00 -8.84
CA ARG A 471 -7.58 -6.40 -9.68
C ARG A 471 -8.19 -5.20 -8.96
N MET A 472 -8.31 -4.09 -9.69
CA MET A 472 -8.96 -2.86 -9.26
C MET A 472 -10.09 -2.56 -10.24
N GLU A 473 -11.29 -2.33 -9.75
CA GLU A 473 -12.47 -2.06 -10.57
C GLU A 473 -13.09 -0.72 -10.18
N LEU A 474 -13.33 0.13 -11.16
CA LEU A 474 -13.85 1.48 -11.00
C LEU A 474 -15.08 1.63 -11.88
N ALA A 475 -16.13 2.29 -11.36
CA ALA A 475 -17.31 2.65 -12.11
C ALA A 475 -17.11 3.99 -12.84
N ARG A 476 -17.60 4.11 -14.08
CA ARG A 476 -17.59 5.38 -14.81
C ARG A 476 -18.46 6.41 -14.07
N LYS A 477 -17.90 7.56 -13.84
CA LYS A 477 -18.67 8.74 -13.40
C LYS A 477 -19.46 9.30 -14.58
N PRO A 478 -20.65 9.82 -14.35
CA PRO A 478 -21.33 10.61 -15.38
C PRO A 478 -20.40 11.75 -15.86
N ASP A 479 -20.38 11.99 -17.15
CA ASP A 479 -19.61 13.11 -17.70
C ASP A 479 -20.17 14.42 -17.10
N GLU A 480 -19.29 15.29 -16.60
CA GLU A 480 -19.74 16.60 -16.14
C GLU A 480 -20.22 17.39 -17.35
N PRO A 481 -21.45 17.88 -17.32
CA PRO A 481 -21.98 18.63 -18.44
C PRO A 481 -21.19 19.93 -18.61
N ILE A 482 -20.90 20.29 -19.85
CA ILE A 482 -20.28 21.57 -20.18
C ILE A 482 -21.31 22.65 -19.90
N GLY A 483 -21.08 23.48 -18.87
CA GLY A 483 -21.98 24.54 -18.47
C GLY A 483 -21.97 25.70 -19.46
N VAL A 484 -23.15 26.28 -19.70
CA VAL A 484 -23.34 27.57 -20.41
C VAL A 484 -23.49 28.65 -19.35
N ALA A 485 -22.79 29.76 -19.53
CA ALA A 485 -22.95 30.91 -18.64
C ALA A 485 -24.32 31.60 -18.90
N LEU A 486 -25.16 31.65 -17.88
CA LEU A 486 -26.43 32.40 -17.91
C LEU A 486 -26.28 33.72 -17.16
N SER A 487 -26.94 34.75 -17.64
CA SER A 487 -27.11 35.99 -16.91
C SER A 487 -28.00 35.79 -15.66
N LEU A 488 -27.90 36.68 -14.69
CA LEU A 488 -28.73 36.62 -13.49
C LEU A 488 -30.25 36.64 -13.84
N GLU A 489 -30.64 37.38 -14.86
CA GLU A 489 -32.04 37.46 -15.33
C GLU A 489 -32.50 36.12 -15.91
N GLU A 490 -31.66 35.45 -16.71
CA GLU A 490 -31.93 34.09 -17.24
C GLU A 490 -32.02 33.09 -16.12
N MET A 491 -31.11 33.13 -15.15
CA MET A 491 -31.17 32.26 -13.97
C MET A 491 -32.45 32.47 -13.15
N GLN A 492 -32.87 33.72 -12.96
CA GLN A 492 -34.10 34.05 -12.22
C GLN A 492 -35.37 33.50 -12.90
N ARG A 493 -35.39 33.43 -14.23
CA ARG A 493 -36.53 32.87 -14.98
C ARG A 493 -36.68 31.35 -14.71
N LEU A 494 -35.61 30.65 -14.39
CA LEU A 494 -35.60 29.21 -14.09
C LEU A 494 -35.98 28.93 -12.64
N THR A 495 -36.00 29.89 -11.75
CA THR A 495 -36.37 29.70 -10.35
C THR A 495 -37.85 29.37 -10.17
N GLY A 496 -38.17 28.58 -9.18
CA GLY A 496 -39.54 28.22 -8.86
C GLY A 496 -39.63 26.89 -8.06
N VAL A 497 -40.86 26.57 -7.70
CA VAL A 497 -41.18 25.27 -7.10
C VAL A 497 -42.00 24.47 -8.10
N TYR A 498 -41.57 23.24 -8.37
CA TYR A 498 -42.16 22.36 -9.36
C TYR A 498 -42.57 21.05 -8.68
N THR A 499 -43.78 20.59 -8.95
CA THR A 499 -44.34 19.37 -8.29
C THR A 499 -44.96 18.41 -9.26
N ALA A 500 -44.88 17.13 -8.98
CA ALA A 500 -45.61 16.05 -9.64
C ALA A 500 -46.48 15.30 -8.63
N GLY A 501 -47.68 14.92 -9.05
CA GLY A 501 -48.65 14.28 -8.18
C GLY A 501 -48.38 12.79 -7.87
N ALA A 502 -47.77 12.07 -8.82
CA ALA A 502 -47.41 10.66 -8.65
C ALA A 502 -46.17 10.29 -9.52
N PRO A 503 -45.03 9.88 -8.95
CA PRO A 503 -44.73 9.91 -7.49
C PRO A 503 -44.68 11.35 -6.97
N ARG A 504 -44.97 11.57 -5.70
CA ARG A 504 -44.86 12.90 -5.07
C ARG A 504 -43.43 13.38 -5.14
N THR A 505 -43.12 14.15 -6.17
CA THR A 505 -41.78 14.73 -6.38
C THR A 505 -41.90 16.27 -6.34
N ARG A 506 -41.10 16.89 -5.48
CA ARG A 506 -41.02 18.34 -5.37
C ARG A 506 -39.59 18.78 -5.62
N VAL A 507 -39.41 19.72 -6.56
CA VAL A 507 -38.13 20.31 -6.92
C VAL A 507 -38.25 21.81 -6.71
N ARG A 508 -37.39 22.42 -5.89
CA ARG A 508 -37.26 23.87 -5.74
C ARG A 508 -35.98 24.32 -6.41
N ILE A 509 -36.05 25.26 -7.31
CA ILE A 509 -34.90 25.87 -7.97
C ILE A 509 -34.76 27.31 -7.47
N GLU A 510 -33.59 27.68 -7.03
CA GLU A 510 -33.27 29.03 -6.52
C GLU A 510 -31.85 29.46 -6.91
N VAL A 511 -31.58 30.77 -6.93
CA VAL A 511 -30.23 31.28 -7.10
C VAL A 511 -29.65 31.58 -5.72
N LEU A 512 -28.58 30.88 -5.37
CA LEU A 512 -27.82 31.05 -4.12
C LEU A 512 -26.36 31.37 -4.48
N ASP A 513 -25.82 32.44 -3.93
CA ASP A 513 -24.43 32.85 -4.17
C ASP A 513 -24.06 32.95 -5.67
N GLY A 514 -24.99 33.47 -6.50
CA GLY A 514 -24.78 33.62 -7.95
C GLY A 514 -24.83 32.30 -8.74
N THR A 515 -25.25 31.17 -8.11
CA THR A 515 -25.39 29.87 -8.77
C THR A 515 -26.79 29.31 -8.63
N LEU A 516 -27.25 28.56 -9.65
CA LEU A 516 -28.52 27.84 -9.58
C LEU A 516 -28.33 26.59 -8.69
N LYS A 517 -29.22 26.45 -7.74
CA LYS A 517 -29.30 25.25 -6.88
C LYS A 517 -30.72 24.68 -6.92
N ALA A 518 -30.82 23.35 -6.79
CA ALA A 518 -32.09 22.68 -6.63
C ALA A 518 -32.14 21.91 -5.31
N THR A 519 -33.30 22.00 -4.65
CA THR A 519 -33.67 21.12 -3.55
C THR A 519 -34.59 20.06 -4.11
N LEU A 520 -34.21 18.77 -4.02
CA LEU A 520 -34.97 17.65 -4.55
C LEU A 520 -34.88 16.44 -3.61
N PRO A 521 -35.78 15.43 -3.76
CA PRO A 521 -35.76 14.23 -2.92
C PRO A 521 -34.39 13.55 -2.93
N GLY A 522 -33.87 13.19 -1.75
CA GLY A 522 -32.56 12.56 -1.60
C GLY A 522 -32.46 11.22 -2.35
N SER A 523 -33.57 10.50 -2.48
CA SER A 523 -33.66 9.27 -3.28
C SER A 523 -33.26 9.42 -4.76
N LEU A 524 -33.36 10.62 -5.30
CA LEU A 524 -32.97 10.93 -6.68
C LEU A 524 -31.48 11.25 -6.81
N THR A 525 -30.82 11.65 -5.72
CA THR A 525 -29.41 12.06 -5.71
C THR A 525 -28.50 11.04 -5.03
N GLY A 526 -29.06 9.97 -4.48
CA GLY A 526 -28.32 9.01 -3.65
C GLY A 526 -28.00 9.51 -2.24
N ALA A 527 -28.51 10.70 -1.85
CA ALA A 527 -28.30 11.23 -0.50
C ALA A 527 -29.15 10.47 0.55
N GLN A 528 -28.61 10.29 1.75
CA GLN A 528 -29.35 9.66 2.87
C GLN A 528 -30.43 10.58 3.47
N ALA A 529 -30.38 11.87 3.23
CA ALA A 529 -31.37 12.83 3.69
C ALA A 529 -32.67 12.75 2.87
N GLU A 530 -33.80 13.10 3.48
CA GLU A 530 -35.11 13.16 2.79
C GLU A 530 -35.08 14.11 1.57
N TYR A 531 -34.36 15.22 1.68
CA TYR A 531 -34.11 16.18 0.60
C TYR A 531 -32.63 16.54 0.54
N ALA A 532 -32.12 16.76 -0.68
CA ALA A 532 -30.75 17.18 -0.93
C ALA A 532 -30.74 18.51 -1.71
N VAL A 533 -29.78 19.38 -1.38
CA VAL A 533 -29.48 20.58 -2.16
C VAL A 533 -28.32 20.28 -3.10
N VAL A 534 -28.55 20.44 -4.40
CA VAL A 534 -27.55 20.16 -5.43
C VAL A 534 -27.29 21.39 -6.31
N THR A 535 -26.11 21.50 -6.87
CA THR A 535 -25.77 22.55 -7.83
C THR A 535 -26.27 22.14 -9.21
N LEU A 536 -26.96 23.08 -9.87
CA LEU A 536 -27.42 22.94 -11.24
C LEU A 536 -26.40 23.60 -12.19
N ILE A 537 -26.06 22.88 -13.25
CA ILE A 537 -25.18 23.37 -14.32
C ILE A 537 -26.05 23.61 -15.54
N PRO A 538 -26.27 24.89 -15.98
CA PRO A 538 -26.99 25.16 -17.19
C PRO A 538 -26.25 24.57 -18.41
N THR A 539 -26.89 23.70 -19.17
CA THR A 539 -26.36 23.15 -20.43
C THR A 539 -26.96 23.86 -21.65
N SER A 540 -28.09 24.53 -21.45
CA SER A 540 -28.71 25.47 -22.36
C SER A 540 -29.56 26.47 -21.56
N PRO A 541 -30.16 27.52 -22.19
CA PRO A 541 -31.04 28.44 -21.49
C PRO A 541 -32.25 27.83 -20.79
N ALA A 542 -32.61 26.61 -21.12
CA ALA A 542 -33.77 25.92 -20.55
C ALA A 542 -33.40 24.54 -19.94
N GLU A 543 -32.19 24.01 -20.17
CA GLU A 543 -31.79 22.70 -19.70
C GLU A 543 -30.69 22.82 -18.65
N LEU A 544 -30.92 22.18 -17.50
CA LEU A 544 -30.06 22.21 -16.33
C LEU A 544 -29.63 20.79 -16.02
N SER A 545 -28.35 20.56 -15.86
CA SER A 545 -27.81 19.30 -15.43
C SER A 545 -27.50 19.32 -13.93
N ILE A 546 -27.71 18.22 -13.24
CA ILE A 546 -27.43 18.10 -11.80
C ILE A 546 -26.03 17.52 -11.65
N LYS A 547 -25.13 18.30 -11.08
CA LYS A 547 -23.72 17.94 -10.93
C LYS A 547 -23.54 16.55 -10.28
N GLY A 548 -22.78 15.66 -10.93
CA GLY A 548 -22.39 14.35 -10.39
C GLY A 548 -23.46 13.27 -10.39
N THR A 549 -24.65 13.47 -10.99
CA THR A 549 -25.76 12.51 -10.91
C THR A 549 -26.22 11.95 -12.26
N GLY A 550 -25.88 12.59 -13.37
CA GLY A 550 -26.45 12.26 -14.69
C GLY A 550 -27.94 12.66 -14.86
N LEU A 551 -28.56 13.30 -13.85
CA LEU A 551 -29.92 13.83 -13.92
C LEU A 551 -29.93 15.13 -14.70
N THR A 552 -30.95 15.35 -15.52
CA THR A 552 -31.19 16.64 -16.18
C THR A 552 -32.61 17.16 -15.89
N LEU A 553 -32.73 18.48 -15.85
CA LEU A 553 -33.98 19.17 -15.63
C LEU A 553 -34.18 20.18 -16.76
N GLU A 554 -35.16 19.90 -17.61
CA GLU A 554 -35.60 20.82 -18.66
C GLU A 554 -36.70 21.72 -18.09
N VAL A 555 -36.42 23.03 -17.97
CA VAL A 555 -37.31 24.01 -17.33
C VAL A 555 -37.97 24.86 -18.39
N GLN A 556 -39.31 24.90 -18.40
CA GLN A 556 -40.14 25.78 -19.16
C GLN A 556 -40.93 26.70 -18.21
N THR A 557 -41.59 27.72 -18.72
CA THR A 557 -42.25 28.77 -17.91
C THR A 557 -43.19 28.18 -16.84
N GLU A 558 -43.96 27.17 -17.18
CA GLU A 558 -44.99 26.56 -16.32
C GLU A 558 -44.74 25.12 -15.96
N ARG A 559 -43.70 24.50 -16.52
CA ARG A 559 -43.37 23.07 -16.36
C ARG A 559 -41.88 22.85 -16.25
N ALA A 560 -41.52 21.77 -15.58
CA ALA A 560 -40.16 21.20 -15.67
C ALA A 560 -40.26 19.69 -15.95
N THR A 561 -39.32 19.17 -16.70
CA THR A 561 -39.21 17.75 -16.98
C THR A 561 -37.92 17.25 -16.37
N LEU A 562 -38.03 16.43 -15.30
CA LEU A 562 -36.90 15.75 -14.69
C LEU A 562 -36.64 14.46 -15.44
N ARG A 563 -35.45 14.35 -16.04
CA ARG A 563 -34.99 13.15 -16.74
C ARG A 563 -34.02 12.37 -15.85
N ILE A 564 -34.37 11.15 -15.56
CA ILE A 564 -33.56 10.20 -14.78
C ILE A 564 -33.02 9.16 -15.76
N PRO A 565 -31.71 8.87 -15.78
CA PRO A 565 -31.18 7.81 -16.64
C PRO A 565 -31.96 6.51 -16.48
N HIS A 566 -32.31 5.89 -17.59
CA HIS A 566 -33.03 4.61 -17.66
C HIS A 566 -34.44 4.57 -17.03
N GLN A 567 -35.07 5.72 -16.77
CA GLN A 567 -36.45 5.84 -16.28
C GLN A 567 -37.31 6.71 -17.18
N GLN A 568 -38.64 6.59 -17.03
CA GLN A 568 -39.54 7.52 -17.69
C GLN A 568 -39.40 8.93 -17.11
N PRO A 569 -39.38 9.99 -17.94
CA PRO A 569 -39.29 11.36 -17.46
C PRO A 569 -40.45 11.72 -16.53
N ILE A 570 -40.14 12.46 -15.47
CA ILE A 570 -41.14 12.99 -14.53
C ILE A 570 -41.49 14.41 -14.97
N VAL A 571 -42.73 14.64 -15.36
CA VAL A 571 -43.22 15.97 -15.65
C VAL A 571 -43.72 16.63 -14.37
N LEU A 572 -43.18 17.82 -14.09
CA LEU A 572 -43.46 18.63 -12.91
C LEU A 572 -44.19 19.89 -13.34
N GLU A 573 -45.24 20.28 -12.61
CA GLU A 573 -45.95 21.53 -12.82
C GLU A 573 -45.47 22.59 -11.83
N ARG A 574 -45.35 23.84 -12.27
CA ARG A 574 -44.93 24.96 -11.43
C ARG A 574 -46.02 25.30 -10.43
N GLU A 575 -45.66 25.40 -9.15
CA GLU A 575 -46.57 25.93 -8.13
C GLU A 575 -46.79 27.42 -8.38
N ALA A 576 -48.05 27.90 -8.26
CA ALA A 576 -48.46 29.27 -8.50
C ALA A 576 -47.80 30.27 -7.55
#